data_3ad56047da158500e4a512b0c5701abe
#
_entry.id   3ad56047da158500e4a512b0c5701abe
#
_cell.length_a   1.000
_cell.length_b   1.000
_cell.length_c   1.000
_cell.angle_alpha   90.00
_cell.angle_beta   90.00
_cell.angle_gamma   90.00
#
_symmetry.space_group_name_H-M   'P 1'
#
loop_
_entity.id
_entity.type
_entity.pdbx_description
1 polymer ?
#
loop_
_entity_poly.entity_id
_entity_poly.type
_entity_poly.pdbx_seq_one_letter_code
_entity_poly.pdbx_strand_id
1 'polypeptide(L)'
;MFAKCLTLAVSAVAAFSILGVTTPDPFAQEASSVVLDETLLEGYRWRNLGPDRGGRSIAVSGVIGQPEVAYFGAVGGGLWKTTDGGENWGAVTDYQITSASVGAVAVSESTPDLVFIGADETCIRGNILPGDGVYRSRDAGESWEHVGFADSHGISKIRIHPTNPDIIYVASFGKYSVPSEERGVFRSTDGGDSWERVLFRNAQTGAIDLAIDRNNPDVVYAALWEAFRKEYTMSSGGTGGGMFKSTNGGETWTEMTRNPGMPQEGMVGRIGLAVSSANSDVVYSLFENDNGGLFRSNDAGATWELVNDERRIRQRAFYYTHVFADHQDENVVYMENTSVFRSED
;
A
#
# COMPACT_ATOMS: atom_id res chain seq x y z
N MET A 1 -5.30 70.05 41.43
CA MET A 1 -4.45 70.04 42.62
C MET A 1 -3.37 69.00 42.46
N PHE A 2 -2.13 69.42 42.43
CA PHE A 2 -0.86 68.74 42.40
C PHE A 2 -0.46 67.92 41.15
N ALA A 3 0.40 68.61 40.41
CA ALA A 3 1.43 68.13 39.52
C ALA A 3 2.53 67.37 40.29
N LYS A 4 3.23 66.45 39.62
CA LYS A 4 4.70 66.22 39.75
C LYS A 4 5.10 65.24 38.67
N CYS A 5 5.80 65.71 37.76
CA CYS A 5 7.28 65.77 37.55
C CYS A 5 7.89 64.49 37.02
N LEU A 6 8.21 64.64 35.79
CA LEU A 6 9.07 63.86 34.88
C LEU A 6 10.49 63.79 35.45
N THR A 7 11.12 62.67 35.40
CA THR A 7 12.59 62.56 35.42
C THR A 7 13.06 61.57 34.37
N LEU A 8 13.64 62.10 33.31
CA LEU A 8 14.42 61.34 32.32
C LEU A 8 15.71 60.86 32.98
N ALA A 9 15.97 59.58 32.89
CA ALA A 9 17.33 59.04 33.08
C ALA A 9 17.84 58.52 31.73
N VAL A 10 18.77 59.25 31.17
CA VAL A 10 19.54 58.85 29.97
C VAL A 10 20.65 57.93 30.46
N SER A 11 20.55 56.65 30.15
CA SER A 11 21.66 55.71 30.35
C SER A 11 22.43 55.55 29.04
N ALA A 12 23.64 56.12 29.03
CA ALA A 12 24.60 55.88 27.97
C ALA A 12 25.13 54.45 28.02
N VAL A 13 24.82 53.65 27.01
CA VAL A 13 25.43 52.32 26.81
C VAL A 13 26.73 52.53 26.03
N ALA A 14 27.85 52.36 26.69
CA ALA A 14 29.16 52.33 26.06
C ALA A 14 29.29 50.97 25.30
N ALA A 15 29.35 51.05 23.98
CA ALA A 15 29.65 49.88 23.14
C ALA A 15 31.15 49.56 23.26
N PHE A 16 31.47 48.49 23.97
CA PHE A 16 32.80 47.88 23.91
C PHE A 16 32.88 47.02 22.66
N SER A 17 33.58 47.49 21.64
CA SER A 17 33.95 46.65 20.51
C SER A 17 35.08 45.73 20.92
N ILE A 18 34.75 44.46 21.18
CA ILE A 18 35.75 43.41 21.32
C ILE A 18 36.21 43.05 19.91
N LEU A 19 37.41 43.49 19.56
CA LEU A 19 38.15 42.96 18.42
C LEU A 19 38.48 41.49 18.73
N GLY A 20 37.65 40.57 18.25
CA GLY A 20 37.95 39.14 18.28
C GLY A 20 39.13 38.87 17.33
N VAL A 21 40.31 38.63 17.89
CA VAL A 21 41.40 38.02 17.14
C VAL A 21 41.00 36.55 16.94
N THR A 22 40.49 36.22 15.76
CA THR A 22 40.31 34.84 15.33
C THR A 22 41.68 34.24 15.05
N THR A 23 42.18 33.42 15.97
CA THR A 23 43.31 32.53 15.65
C THR A 23 42.85 31.55 14.59
N PRO A 24 43.54 31.39 13.48
CA PRO A 24 43.19 30.35 12.51
C PRO A 24 43.34 28.98 13.21
N ASP A 25 42.33 28.17 13.10
CA ASP A 25 42.34 26.77 13.55
C ASP A 25 43.44 26.05 12.73
N PRO A 26 44.53 25.56 13.37
CA PRO A 26 45.61 24.88 12.65
C PRO A 26 45.16 23.51 12.08
N PHE A 27 43.94 23.09 12.34
CA PHE A 27 43.36 21.85 11.81
C PHE A 27 42.19 22.07 10.83
N ALA A 28 41.90 23.32 10.46
CA ALA A 28 41.01 23.59 9.35
C ALA A 28 41.71 23.21 8.03
N GLN A 29 41.77 21.92 7.77
CA GLN A 29 42.12 21.40 6.47
C GLN A 29 40.93 21.75 5.56
N GLU A 30 41.12 22.69 4.62
CA GLU A 30 40.14 22.90 3.56
C GLU A 30 39.89 21.50 2.92
N ALA A 31 38.69 21.01 3.08
CA ALA A 31 38.23 19.84 2.33
C ALA A 31 38.27 20.23 0.85
N SER A 32 39.39 19.98 0.18
CA SER A 32 39.43 20.07 -1.27
C SER A 32 38.34 19.15 -1.76
N SER A 33 37.27 19.69 -2.35
CA SER A 33 36.29 18.93 -3.08
C SER A 33 37.04 18.23 -4.21
N VAL A 34 37.41 16.98 -4.01
CA VAL A 34 37.92 16.16 -5.09
C VAL A 34 36.72 16.00 -6.04
N VAL A 35 36.69 16.85 -7.06
CA VAL A 35 35.79 16.66 -8.19
C VAL A 35 36.31 15.39 -8.89
N LEU A 36 35.63 14.26 -8.63
CA LEU A 36 35.91 13.03 -9.38
C LEU A 36 35.54 13.32 -10.83
N ASP A 37 36.53 13.19 -11.71
CA ASP A 37 36.30 13.23 -13.15
C ASP A 37 35.39 12.06 -13.52
N GLU A 38 34.22 12.33 -14.11
CA GLU A 38 33.26 11.32 -14.51
C GLU A 38 33.90 10.27 -15.45
N THR A 39 34.90 10.67 -16.23
CA THR A 39 35.65 9.76 -17.10
C THR A 39 36.39 8.66 -16.33
N LEU A 40 36.77 8.91 -15.07
CA LEU A 40 37.36 7.89 -14.19
C LEU A 40 36.38 6.80 -13.82
N LEU A 41 35.08 7.10 -13.86
CA LEU A 41 34.01 6.14 -13.52
C LEU A 41 33.56 5.32 -14.72
N GLU A 42 33.86 5.72 -15.96
CA GLU A 42 33.47 5.01 -17.18
C GLU A 42 34.01 3.56 -17.26
N GLY A 43 35.16 3.30 -16.61
CA GLY A 43 35.76 1.99 -16.52
C GLY A 43 35.09 1.04 -15.53
N TYR A 44 34.25 1.56 -14.64
CA TYR A 44 33.56 0.72 -13.65
C TYR A 44 32.25 0.18 -14.22
N ARG A 45 32.02 -1.10 -14.01
CA ARG A 45 30.79 -1.78 -14.37
C ARG A 45 30.24 -2.47 -13.14
N TRP A 46 28.96 -2.25 -12.87
CA TRP A 46 28.26 -3.04 -11.86
C TRP A 46 28.19 -4.49 -12.33
N ARG A 47 28.57 -5.40 -11.47
CA ARG A 47 28.44 -6.83 -11.68
C ARG A 47 27.61 -7.41 -10.54
N ASN A 48 26.51 -8.07 -10.88
CA ASN A 48 25.76 -8.84 -9.90
C ASN A 48 26.64 -10.00 -9.40
N LEU A 49 26.89 -10.03 -8.10
CA LEU A 49 27.63 -11.10 -7.43
C LEU A 49 26.69 -12.11 -6.76
N GLY A 50 25.39 -11.96 -6.93
CA GLY A 50 24.38 -12.72 -6.22
C GLY A 50 24.18 -12.23 -4.76
N PRO A 51 23.41 -12.96 -3.96
CA PRO A 51 22.73 -14.20 -4.35
C PRO A 51 21.65 -13.93 -5.41
N ASP A 52 21.41 -14.88 -6.30
CA ASP A 52 20.32 -14.87 -7.27
C ASP A 52 18.97 -15.07 -6.56
N ARG A 53 18.60 -14.06 -5.76
CA ARG A 53 17.35 -14.01 -5.02
C ARG A 53 16.60 -12.77 -5.45
N GLY A 54 15.43 -12.95 -6.04
CA GLY A 54 14.53 -11.88 -6.46
C GLY A 54 13.86 -11.12 -5.31
N GLY A 55 14.23 -11.39 -4.05
CA GLY A 55 13.57 -10.83 -2.90
C GLY A 55 12.21 -11.52 -2.63
N ARG A 56 11.28 -10.80 -2.02
CA ARG A 56 9.93 -11.27 -1.77
C ARG A 56 9.00 -10.72 -2.82
N SER A 57 8.28 -11.59 -3.52
CA SER A 57 7.13 -11.17 -4.33
C SER A 57 5.95 -10.89 -3.38
N ILE A 58 5.37 -9.71 -3.46
CA ILE A 58 4.26 -9.26 -2.61
C ILE A 58 3.07 -8.75 -3.42
N ALA A 59 3.23 -8.62 -4.72
CA ALA A 59 2.18 -8.25 -5.65
C ALA A 59 2.28 -9.09 -6.91
N VAL A 60 1.15 -9.47 -7.47
CA VAL A 60 1.08 -10.22 -8.73
C VAL A 60 -0.17 -9.84 -9.51
N SER A 61 -0.04 -9.79 -10.83
CA SER A 61 -1.16 -9.63 -11.74
C SER A 61 -0.89 -10.38 -13.05
N GLY A 62 -1.84 -11.20 -13.48
CA GLY A 62 -1.90 -11.68 -14.86
C GLY A 62 -2.58 -10.65 -15.75
N VAL A 63 -2.56 -10.88 -17.06
CA VAL A 63 -3.22 -10.05 -18.07
C VAL A 63 -4.33 -10.85 -18.73
N ILE A 64 -5.58 -10.37 -18.59
CA ILE A 64 -6.74 -11.06 -19.16
C ILE A 64 -6.61 -11.13 -20.68
N GLY A 65 -6.82 -12.32 -21.24
CA GLY A 65 -6.69 -12.59 -22.67
C GLY A 65 -5.24 -12.77 -23.15
N GLN A 66 -4.23 -12.63 -22.27
CA GLN A 66 -2.81 -12.80 -22.57
C GLN A 66 -2.16 -13.73 -21.54
N PRO A 67 -2.37 -15.05 -21.63
CA PRO A 67 -1.95 -16.01 -20.60
C PRO A 67 -0.43 -16.09 -20.41
N GLU A 68 0.35 -15.68 -21.39
CA GLU A 68 1.81 -15.63 -21.33
C GLU A 68 2.35 -14.38 -20.61
N VAL A 69 1.48 -13.36 -20.34
CA VAL A 69 1.88 -12.09 -19.77
C VAL A 69 1.48 -12.00 -18.31
N ALA A 70 2.45 -11.72 -17.46
CA ALA A 70 2.21 -11.47 -16.04
C ALA A 70 3.23 -10.48 -15.48
N TYR A 71 2.86 -9.89 -14.34
CA TYR A 71 3.70 -8.98 -13.58
C TYR A 71 3.84 -9.49 -12.15
N PHE A 72 5.01 -9.29 -11.53
CA PHE A 72 5.14 -9.37 -10.08
C PHE A 72 5.94 -8.20 -9.51
N GLY A 73 5.47 -7.71 -8.36
CA GLY A 73 6.16 -6.69 -7.57
C GLY A 73 7.04 -7.34 -6.50
N ALA A 74 8.27 -6.87 -6.40
CA ALA A 74 9.26 -7.39 -5.45
C ALA A 74 9.66 -6.32 -4.42
N VAL A 75 9.90 -6.76 -3.18
CA VAL A 75 10.46 -5.91 -2.13
C VAL A 75 11.94 -5.67 -2.42
N GLY A 76 12.29 -4.42 -2.70
CA GLY A 76 13.64 -4.03 -3.06
C GLY A 76 14.08 -4.45 -4.47
N GLY A 77 13.11 -4.83 -5.33
CA GLY A 77 13.41 -5.30 -6.68
C GLY A 77 12.50 -4.73 -7.77
N GLY A 78 11.65 -3.75 -7.45
CA GLY A 78 10.77 -3.11 -8.42
C GLY A 78 9.69 -4.04 -8.98
N LEU A 79 9.24 -3.75 -10.20
CA LEU A 79 8.27 -4.55 -10.95
C LEU A 79 8.97 -5.37 -12.05
N TRP A 80 8.58 -6.63 -12.16
CA TRP A 80 9.05 -7.57 -13.16
C TRP A 80 7.91 -8.00 -14.07
N LYS A 81 8.20 -8.17 -15.35
CA LYS A 81 7.25 -8.61 -16.37
C LYS A 81 7.77 -9.84 -17.08
N THR A 82 6.88 -10.79 -17.35
CA THR A 82 7.09 -11.89 -18.30
C THR A 82 6.15 -11.73 -19.49
N THR A 83 6.56 -12.26 -20.65
CA THR A 83 5.76 -12.35 -21.87
C THR A 83 5.83 -13.75 -22.50
N ASP A 84 6.35 -14.71 -21.76
CA ASP A 84 6.58 -16.09 -22.20
C ASP A 84 6.13 -17.13 -21.17
N GLY A 85 5.09 -16.79 -20.39
CA GLY A 85 4.52 -17.71 -19.39
C GLY A 85 5.40 -17.91 -18.15
N GLY A 86 6.35 -17.00 -17.90
CA GLY A 86 7.20 -17.02 -16.72
C GLY A 86 8.54 -17.73 -16.92
N GLU A 87 8.90 -18.09 -18.16
CA GLU A 87 10.24 -18.64 -18.44
C GLU A 87 11.32 -17.59 -18.25
N ASN A 88 11.05 -16.35 -18.70
CA ASN A 88 11.94 -15.21 -18.49
C ASN A 88 11.20 -14.04 -17.86
N TRP A 89 11.93 -13.27 -17.04
CA TRP A 89 11.42 -12.09 -16.37
C TRP A 89 12.37 -10.91 -16.57
N GLY A 90 11.83 -9.78 -16.98
CA GLY A 90 12.55 -8.51 -17.14
C GLY A 90 12.08 -7.47 -16.13
N ALA A 91 13.01 -6.73 -15.53
CA ALA A 91 12.68 -5.56 -14.71
C ALA A 91 12.16 -4.42 -15.60
N VAL A 92 11.01 -3.84 -15.25
CA VAL A 92 10.35 -2.80 -16.05
C VAL A 92 10.22 -1.46 -15.32
N THR A 93 10.79 -1.32 -14.14
CA THR A 93 10.77 -0.06 -13.36
C THR A 93 12.14 0.52 -13.09
N ASP A 94 13.21 -0.14 -13.51
CA ASP A 94 14.58 0.28 -13.24
C ASP A 94 14.85 1.67 -13.83
N TYR A 95 15.39 2.57 -12.99
CA TYR A 95 15.69 3.97 -13.31
C TYR A 95 14.47 4.86 -13.63
N GLN A 96 13.24 4.36 -13.46
CA GLN A 96 12.01 5.10 -13.77
C GLN A 96 11.19 5.47 -12.54
N ILE A 97 11.32 4.71 -11.46
CA ILE A 97 10.65 4.98 -10.19
C ILE A 97 11.67 5.20 -9.08
N THR A 98 11.30 5.94 -8.06
CA THR A 98 12.20 6.30 -6.94
C THR A 98 12.15 5.30 -5.79
N SER A 99 11.08 4.51 -5.68
CA SER A 99 10.97 3.45 -4.68
C SER A 99 11.55 2.14 -5.20
N ALA A 100 12.26 1.42 -4.32
CA ALA A 100 12.80 0.10 -4.64
C ALA A 100 11.76 -1.03 -4.52
N SER A 101 10.59 -0.79 -3.92
CA SER A 101 9.60 -1.82 -3.64
C SER A 101 8.29 -1.56 -4.35
N VAL A 102 7.68 -2.61 -4.89
CA VAL A 102 6.34 -2.60 -5.49
C VAL A 102 5.46 -3.59 -4.75
N GLY A 103 4.48 -3.05 -4.00
CA GLY A 103 3.57 -3.80 -3.12
C GLY A 103 2.18 -4.01 -3.65
N ALA A 104 1.79 -3.28 -4.70
CA ALA A 104 0.53 -3.46 -5.40
C ALA A 104 0.76 -3.35 -6.92
N VAL A 105 0.06 -4.18 -7.68
CA VAL A 105 0.01 -4.10 -9.15
C VAL A 105 -1.41 -4.38 -9.62
N ALA A 106 -1.87 -3.60 -10.58
CA ALA A 106 -3.15 -3.78 -11.25
C ALA A 106 -3.00 -3.51 -12.74
N VAL A 107 -3.48 -4.44 -13.56
CA VAL A 107 -3.57 -4.31 -15.01
C VAL A 107 -5.03 -4.11 -15.38
N SER A 108 -5.32 -3.16 -16.26
CA SER A 108 -6.68 -2.93 -16.72
C SER A 108 -7.14 -4.09 -17.60
N GLU A 109 -8.33 -4.62 -17.29
CA GLU A 109 -8.94 -5.72 -18.07
C GLU A 109 -9.38 -5.25 -19.47
N SER A 110 -9.91 -4.01 -19.57
CA SER A 110 -10.39 -3.43 -20.82
C SER A 110 -9.28 -2.78 -21.65
N THR A 111 -8.16 -2.43 -21.03
CA THR A 111 -7.04 -1.74 -21.69
C THR A 111 -5.73 -2.29 -21.10
N PRO A 112 -5.24 -3.46 -21.55
CA PRO A 112 -4.10 -4.16 -20.92
C PRO A 112 -2.78 -3.38 -20.90
N ASP A 113 -2.63 -2.35 -21.72
CA ASP A 113 -1.47 -1.47 -21.71
C ASP A 113 -1.48 -0.50 -20.52
N LEU A 114 -2.65 -0.32 -19.88
CA LEU A 114 -2.77 0.50 -18.68
C LEU A 114 -2.45 -0.36 -17.44
N VAL A 115 -1.37 0.01 -16.76
CA VAL A 115 -0.88 -0.65 -15.56
C VAL A 115 -0.69 0.39 -14.46
N PHE A 116 -1.16 0.07 -13.26
CA PHE A 116 -0.88 0.84 -12.05
C PHE A 116 -0.05 0.03 -11.09
N ILE A 117 0.89 0.68 -10.41
CA ILE A 117 1.65 0.10 -9.30
C ILE A 117 1.60 1.00 -8.07
N GLY A 118 1.57 0.37 -6.91
CA GLY A 118 1.79 1.00 -5.61
C GLY A 118 3.20 0.71 -5.13
N ALA A 119 3.95 1.77 -4.94
CA ALA A 119 5.32 1.66 -4.45
C ALA A 119 5.29 1.51 -2.94
N ASP A 120 5.64 0.32 -2.43
CA ASP A 120 5.73 0.08 -0.98
C ASP A 120 6.10 -1.36 -0.57
N GLU A 121 5.99 -1.59 0.75
CA GLU A 121 5.92 -2.90 1.39
C GLU A 121 4.88 -2.87 2.51
N THR A 122 3.61 -3.24 2.24
CA THR A 122 2.54 -3.28 3.25
C THR A 122 2.58 -4.48 4.21
N CYS A 123 3.62 -5.29 4.14
CA CYS A 123 3.96 -6.28 5.16
C CYS A 123 4.71 -5.60 6.30
N ILE A 124 4.03 -5.08 7.32
CA ILE A 124 4.59 -4.21 8.37
C ILE A 124 5.56 -4.92 9.32
N ARG A 125 6.68 -5.36 8.81
CA ARG A 125 7.78 -5.98 9.56
C ARG A 125 8.78 -4.93 10.10
N GLY A 126 9.86 -5.36 10.77
CA GLY A 126 10.80 -4.45 11.46
C GLY A 126 11.66 -3.59 10.55
N ASN A 127 11.82 -3.96 9.28
CA ASN A 127 12.62 -3.25 8.28
C ASN A 127 11.81 -3.03 6.99
N ILE A 128 10.70 -2.29 7.12
CA ILE A 128 9.83 -1.90 6.01
C ILE A 128 10.60 -0.99 5.06
N LEU A 129 10.45 -1.21 3.76
CA LEU A 129 10.84 -0.27 2.74
C LEU A 129 9.65 0.62 2.39
N PRO A 130 9.67 1.90 2.78
CA PRO A 130 8.56 2.80 2.47
C PRO A 130 8.47 3.06 0.98
N GLY A 131 7.25 3.19 0.50
CA GLY A 131 6.94 3.67 -0.83
C GLY A 131 6.85 5.19 -0.89
N ASP A 132 6.54 5.68 -2.06
CA ASP A 132 6.34 7.09 -2.37
C ASP A 132 5.11 7.32 -3.27
N GLY A 133 4.18 6.36 -3.27
CA GLY A 133 2.88 6.52 -3.88
C GLY A 133 2.54 5.60 -5.03
N VAL A 134 1.79 6.12 -5.98
CA VAL A 134 1.24 5.39 -7.13
C VAL A 134 1.89 5.85 -8.42
N TYR A 135 2.25 4.87 -9.25
CA TYR A 135 2.74 5.09 -10.59
C TYR A 135 1.81 4.44 -11.61
N ARG A 136 1.73 5.04 -12.78
CA ARG A 136 0.93 4.60 -13.93
C ARG A 136 1.81 4.39 -15.14
N SER A 137 1.57 3.32 -15.88
CA SER A 137 2.05 3.08 -17.24
C SER A 137 0.84 3.02 -18.18
N ARG A 138 0.99 3.56 -19.39
CA ARG A 138 0.01 3.49 -20.48
C ARG A 138 0.52 2.68 -21.68
N ASP A 139 1.66 2.02 -21.52
CA ASP A 139 2.40 1.27 -22.54
C ASP A 139 2.89 -0.09 -22.03
N ALA A 140 2.07 -0.73 -21.17
CA ALA A 140 2.33 -2.05 -20.60
C ALA A 140 3.65 -2.14 -19.82
N GLY A 141 4.09 -1.04 -19.18
CA GLY A 141 5.26 -0.98 -18.31
C GLY A 141 6.55 -0.50 -18.98
N GLU A 142 6.50 -0.02 -20.22
CA GLU A 142 7.68 0.56 -20.89
C GLU A 142 8.08 1.91 -20.28
N SER A 143 7.09 2.73 -19.87
CA SER A 143 7.31 4.00 -19.20
C SER A 143 6.37 4.19 -18.00
N TRP A 144 6.82 4.96 -17.00
CA TRP A 144 6.11 5.17 -15.74
C TRP A 144 6.00 6.65 -15.38
N GLU A 145 4.81 7.04 -14.92
CA GLU A 145 4.47 8.37 -14.45
C GLU A 145 4.01 8.28 -12.99
N HIS A 146 4.54 9.14 -12.12
CA HIS A 146 4.06 9.27 -10.74
C HIS A 146 2.75 10.04 -10.72
N VAL A 147 1.67 9.44 -10.19
CA VAL A 147 0.30 9.99 -10.27
C VAL A 147 -0.33 10.28 -8.91
N GLY A 148 0.47 10.35 -7.85
CA GLY A 148 -0.01 10.80 -6.54
C GLY A 148 0.47 9.96 -5.36
N PHE A 149 0.02 10.37 -4.16
CA PHE A 149 0.33 9.71 -2.88
C PHE A 149 1.80 9.77 -2.47
N ALA A 150 2.52 10.85 -2.81
CA ALA A 150 3.94 11.00 -2.50
C ALA A 150 4.27 10.89 -1.00
N ASP A 151 3.33 11.24 -0.13
CA ASP A 151 3.47 11.12 1.33
C ASP A 151 2.94 9.79 1.90
N SER A 152 2.35 8.93 1.07
CA SER A 152 1.92 7.59 1.50
C SER A 152 3.08 6.62 1.41
N HIS A 153 3.43 6.02 2.53
CA HIS A 153 4.46 4.99 2.60
C HIS A 153 3.94 3.60 2.21
N GLY A 154 2.63 3.45 2.06
CA GLY A 154 2.02 2.16 1.79
C GLY A 154 0.77 2.24 0.91
N ILE A 155 0.83 1.64 -0.28
CA ILE A 155 -0.30 1.43 -1.20
C ILE A 155 -0.60 -0.07 -1.22
N SER A 156 -1.57 -0.48 -0.42
CA SER A 156 -1.84 -1.90 -0.13
C SER A 156 -2.50 -2.65 -1.28
N LYS A 157 -3.35 -1.96 -2.03
CA LYS A 157 -4.11 -2.56 -3.12
C LYS A 157 -4.54 -1.51 -4.13
N ILE A 158 -4.53 -1.87 -5.39
CA ILE A 158 -5.10 -1.09 -6.49
C ILE A 158 -6.12 -1.97 -7.21
N ARG A 159 -7.27 -1.39 -7.57
CA ARG A 159 -8.28 -2.03 -8.38
C ARG A 159 -8.74 -1.09 -9.48
N ILE A 160 -8.74 -1.57 -10.70
CA ILE A 160 -9.25 -0.87 -11.87
C ILE A 160 -10.63 -1.43 -12.18
N HIS A 161 -11.57 -0.59 -12.48
CA HIS A 161 -12.90 -1.01 -12.91
C HIS A 161 -12.80 -1.86 -14.19
N PRO A 162 -13.45 -3.03 -14.25
CA PRO A 162 -13.19 -4.02 -15.31
C PRO A 162 -13.48 -3.52 -16.72
N THR A 163 -14.45 -2.61 -16.91
CA THR A 163 -14.88 -2.12 -18.23
C THR A 163 -14.65 -0.63 -18.45
N ASN A 164 -14.33 0.14 -17.41
CA ASN A 164 -14.02 1.56 -17.51
C ASN A 164 -12.65 1.87 -16.90
N PRO A 165 -11.57 1.98 -17.69
CA PRO A 165 -10.22 2.15 -17.21
C PRO A 165 -9.97 3.50 -16.51
N ASP A 166 -10.89 4.46 -16.61
CA ASP A 166 -10.79 5.75 -15.93
C ASP A 166 -11.16 5.67 -14.44
N ILE A 167 -11.87 4.61 -14.04
CA ILE A 167 -12.25 4.41 -12.63
C ILE A 167 -11.24 3.48 -11.95
N ILE A 168 -10.52 4.03 -10.97
CA ILE A 168 -9.51 3.31 -10.20
C ILE A 168 -9.75 3.52 -8.70
N TYR A 169 -9.57 2.47 -7.92
CA TYR A 169 -9.58 2.53 -6.46
C TYR A 169 -8.21 2.18 -5.92
N VAL A 170 -7.76 2.95 -4.94
CA VAL A 170 -6.49 2.78 -4.23
C VAL A 170 -6.75 2.62 -2.74
N ALA A 171 -6.28 1.52 -2.17
CA ALA A 171 -6.20 1.34 -0.73
C ALA A 171 -4.87 1.92 -0.25
N SER A 172 -4.92 3.06 0.42
CA SER A 172 -3.75 3.68 1.02
C SER A 172 -3.67 3.36 2.52
N PHE A 173 -2.58 2.70 2.90
CA PHE A 173 -2.28 2.46 4.31
C PHE A 173 -1.66 3.69 4.98
N GLY A 174 -1.00 4.55 4.21
CA GLY A 174 -0.31 5.74 4.71
C GLY A 174 1.02 5.43 5.39
N LYS A 175 1.44 6.26 6.33
CA LYS A 175 2.71 6.10 7.07
C LYS A 175 2.60 5.02 8.15
N TYR A 176 3.60 4.14 8.28
CA TYR A 176 3.56 2.99 9.18
C TYR A 176 3.73 3.34 10.66
N SER A 177 4.50 4.39 10.97
CA SER A 177 4.95 4.67 12.34
C SER A 177 4.27 5.86 13.00
N VAL A 178 3.51 6.64 12.23
CA VAL A 178 2.83 7.87 12.67
C VAL A 178 1.44 7.98 12.03
N PRO A 179 0.54 8.76 12.62
CA PRO A 179 -0.72 9.12 11.97
C PRO A 179 -0.49 9.78 10.61
N SER A 180 -1.36 9.52 9.65
CA SER A 180 -1.26 10.05 8.29
C SER A 180 -2.64 10.38 7.74
N GLU A 181 -2.77 11.54 7.11
CA GLU A 181 -3.99 11.95 6.42
C GLU A 181 -4.17 11.24 5.07
N GLU A 182 -3.11 10.63 4.53
CA GLU A 182 -3.18 9.85 3.29
C GLU A 182 -3.60 8.39 3.53
N ARG A 183 -4.42 8.14 4.54
CA ARG A 183 -5.01 6.83 4.84
C ARG A 183 -6.42 6.74 4.28
N GLY A 184 -6.84 5.53 3.93
CA GLY A 184 -8.22 5.24 3.49
C GLY A 184 -8.30 4.73 2.06
N VAL A 185 -9.51 4.75 1.51
CA VAL A 185 -9.76 4.40 0.10
C VAL A 185 -9.91 5.68 -0.70
N PHE A 186 -9.19 5.72 -1.81
CA PHE A 186 -9.26 6.80 -2.78
C PHE A 186 -9.78 6.26 -4.11
N ARG A 187 -10.51 7.10 -4.83
CA ARG A 187 -11.05 6.81 -6.16
C ARG A 187 -10.58 7.87 -7.13
N SER A 188 -10.21 7.46 -8.33
CA SER A 188 -10.10 8.30 -9.52
C SER A 188 -11.25 7.98 -10.46
N THR A 189 -11.68 8.96 -11.26
CA THR A 189 -12.65 8.83 -12.35
C THR A 189 -12.11 9.42 -13.66
N ASP A 190 -10.82 9.73 -13.72
CA ASP A 190 -10.11 10.37 -14.83
C ASP A 190 -8.80 9.64 -15.17
N GLY A 191 -8.74 8.33 -14.94
CA GLY A 191 -7.58 7.52 -15.28
C GLY A 191 -6.37 7.74 -14.36
N GLY A 192 -6.59 8.26 -13.14
CA GLY A 192 -5.55 8.48 -12.14
C GLY A 192 -4.92 9.88 -12.19
N ASP A 193 -5.50 10.82 -12.93
CA ASP A 193 -5.02 12.21 -13.01
C ASP A 193 -5.40 13.00 -11.73
N SER A 194 -6.53 12.65 -11.10
CA SER A 194 -6.93 13.17 -9.79
C SER A 194 -7.53 12.09 -8.89
N TRP A 195 -7.53 12.35 -7.58
CA TRP A 195 -7.95 11.39 -6.56
C TRP A 195 -8.89 12.02 -5.53
N GLU A 196 -10.01 11.36 -5.27
CA GLU A 196 -10.96 11.70 -4.21
C GLU A 196 -10.87 10.65 -3.11
N ARG A 197 -10.81 11.06 -1.82
CA ARG A 197 -10.87 10.14 -0.69
C ARG A 197 -12.32 9.79 -0.39
N VAL A 198 -12.74 8.56 -0.74
CA VAL A 198 -14.13 8.08 -0.65
C VAL A 198 -14.42 7.28 0.62
N LEU A 199 -13.40 6.78 1.33
CA LEU A 199 -13.56 6.12 2.64
C LEU A 199 -12.41 6.50 3.56
N PHE A 200 -12.73 7.10 4.70
CA PHE A 200 -11.77 7.49 5.72
C PHE A 200 -12.38 7.29 7.12
N ARG A 201 -11.62 6.75 8.04
CA ARG A 201 -12.03 6.56 9.44
C ARG A 201 -11.34 7.54 10.38
N ASN A 202 -10.02 7.50 10.38
CA ASN A 202 -9.14 8.37 11.17
C ASN A 202 -7.70 8.26 10.67
N ALA A 203 -6.81 9.11 11.17
CA ALA A 203 -5.42 9.15 10.76
C ALA A 203 -4.56 7.94 11.22
N GLN A 204 -5.09 7.04 12.05
CA GLN A 204 -4.43 5.82 12.50
C GLN A 204 -4.82 4.59 11.70
N THR A 205 -5.92 4.67 10.92
CA THR A 205 -6.52 3.53 10.22
C THR A 205 -6.38 3.67 8.72
N GLY A 206 -5.61 2.80 8.09
CA GLY A 206 -5.41 2.77 6.64
C GLY A 206 -6.25 1.70 5.96
N ALA A 207 -6.44 1.82 4.64
CA ALA A 207 -7.04 0.75 3.86
C ALA A 207 -5.98 -0.31 3.54
N ILE A 208 -6.36 -1.58 3.70
CA ILE A 208 -5.43 -2.71 3.56
C ILE A 208 -5.82 -3.68 2.45
N ASP A 209 -7.09 -3.77 2.11
CA ASP A 209 -7.56 -4.59 1.00
C ASP A 209 -8.78 -3.98 0.31
N LEU A 210 -8.95 -4.32 -0.97
CA LEU A 210 -10.06 -3.91 -1.84
C LEU A 210 -10.47 -5.06 -2.74
N ALA A 211 -11.79 -5.26 -2.90
CA ALA A 211 -12.35 -6.13 -3.90
C ALA A 211 -13.47 -5.41 -4.66
N ILE A 212 -13.51 -5.57 -5.99
CA ILE A 212 -14.59 -5.10 -6.85
C ILE A 212 -15.36 -6.33 -7.34
N ASP A 213 -16.68 -6.26 -7.28
CA ASP A 213 -17.52 -7.25 -7.95
C ASP A 213 -17.43 -7.07 -9.46
N ARG A 214 -16.87 -8.03 -10.16
CA ARG A 214 -16.68 -7.95 -11.62
C ARG A 214 -17.99 -7.98 -12.41
N ASN A 215 -19.04 -8.56 -11.84
CA ASN A 215 -20.36 -8.65 -12.47
C ASN A 215 -21.19 -7.38 -12.24
N ASN A 216 -20.92 -6.66 -11.14
CA ASN A 216 -21.53 -5.37 -10.81
C ASN A 216 -20.48 -4.44 -10.18
N PRO A 217 -19.66 -3.74 -11.00
CA PRO A 217 -18.52 -2.95 -10.51
C PRO A 217 -18.86 -1.75 -9.63
N ASP A 218 -20.13 -1.37 -9.52
CA ASP A 218 -20.60 -0.40 -8.52
C ASP A 218 -20.51 -0.96 -7.09
N VAL A 219 -20.41 -2.31 -6.96
CA VAL A 219 -20.21 -2.97 -5.67
C VAL A 219 -18.72 -3.10 -5.38
N VAL A 220 -18.28 -2.38 -4.35
CA VAL A 220 -16.89 -2.35 -3.89
C VAL A 220 -16.82 -2.71 -2.42
N TYR A 221 -15.90 -3.59 -2.06
CA TYR A 221 -15.60 -3.96 -0.69
C TYR A 221 -14.25 -3.40 -0.29
N ALA A 222 -14.14 -2.92 0.95
CA ALA A 222 -12.90 -2.39 1.50
C ALA A 222 -12.65 -2.91 2.91
N ALA A 223 -11.39 -3.19 3.21
CA ALA A 223 -10.92 -3.50 4.55
C ALA A 223 -10.05 -2.37 5.07
N LEU A 224 -10.38 -1.86 6.25
CA LEU A 224 -9.58 -0.88 6.98
C LEU A 224 -8.86 -1.57 8.14
N TRP A 225 -7.62 -1.17 8.36
CA TRP A 225 -6.76 -1.73 9.40
C TRP A 225 -6.10 -0.63 10.23
N GLU A 226 -6.37 -0.61 11.53
CA GLU A 226 -5.66 0.24 12.47
C GLU A 226 -4.41 -0.49 12.92
N ALA A 227 -3.26 -0.07 12.42
CA ALA A 227 -1.99 -0.67 12.77
C ALA A 227 -0.85 0.35 12.70
N PHE A 228 0.19 0.06 13.47
CA PHE A 228 1.43 0.82 13.37
C PHE A 228 2.65 -0.09 13.59
N ARG A 229 3.81 0.35 13.08
CA ARG A 229 5.08 -0.33 13.27
C ARG A 229 6.17 0.67 13.60
N LYS A 230 6.88 0.42 14.68
CA LYS A 230 8.17 1.05 15.04
C LYS A 230 9.21 -0.06 15.23
N GLU A 231 10.46 0.31 15.32
CA GLU A 231 11.58 -0.63 15.46
C GLU A 231 11.41 -1.56 16.68
N TYR A 232 10.86 -1.03 17.75
CA TYR A 232 10.73 -1.70 19.06
C TYR A 232 9.32 -2.18 19.39
N THR A 233 8.30 -1.84 18.58
CA THR A 233 6.90 -2.21 18.87
C THR A 233 6.04 -2.28 17.62
N MET A 234 4.95 -3.02 17.72
CA MET A 234 3.95 -3.17 16.67
C MET A 234 2.55 -3.29 17.29
N SER A 235 1.56 -2.71 16.63
CA SER A 235 0.14 -3.00 16.84
C SER A 235 -0.44 -3.59 15.55
N SER A 236 -1.25 -4.64 15.69
CA SER A 236 -2.06 -5.20 14.59
C SER A 236 -3.50 -5.25 15.05
N GLY A 237 -4.27 -4.23 14.69
CA GLY A 237 -5.66 -4.06 15.04
C GLY A 237 -5.93 -2.94 16.04
N GLY A 238 -7.18 -2.50 16.02
CA GLY A 238 -7.71 -1.43 16.86
C GLY A 238 -9.20 -1.22 16.62
N THR A 239 -9.74 -0.13 17.20
CA THR A 239 -11.16 0.22 17.11
C THR A 239 -11.56 0.85 15.76
N GLY A 240 -10.56 1.30 14.99
CA GLY A 240 -10.78 1.89 13.67
C GLY A 240 -10.85 0.87 12.54
N GLY A 241 -10.36 -0.36 12.75
CA GLY A 241 -10.41 -1.43 11.76
C GLY A 241 -11.84 -1.87 11.41
N GLY A 242 -12.05 -2.40 10.22
CA GLY A 242 -13.35 -2.91 9.82
C GLY A 242 -13.49 -3.26 8.34
N MET A 243 -14.62 -3.88 8.00
CA MET A 243 -15.05 -4.19 6.64
C MET A 243 -16.16 -3.25 6.21
N PHE A 244 -16.12 -2.82 4.97
CA PHE A 244 -17.06 -1.87 4.39
C PHE A 244 -17.49 -2.32 3.01
N LYS A 245 -18.74 -2.03 2.65
CA LYS A 245 -19.32 -2.27 1.33
C LYS A 245 -19.92 -0.98 0.79
N SER A 246 -19.65 -0.67 -0.46
CA SER A 246 -20.37 0.29 -1.28
C SER A 246 -21.19 -0.46 -2.32
N THR A 247 -22.32 0.10 -2.72
CA THR A 247 -23.17 -0.38 -3.83
C THR A 247 -23.40 0.70 -4.89
N ASN A 248 -22.62 1.77 -4.82
CA ASN A 248 -22.72 2.95 -5.70
C ASN A 248 -21.34 3.52 -6.07
N GLY A 249 -20.40 2.63 -6.38
CA GLY A 249 -19.09 3.04 -6.85
C GLY A 249 -18.25 3.80 -5.82
N GLY A 250 -18.49 3.59 -4.52
CA GLY A 250 -17.74 4.24 -3.44
C GLY A 250 -18.31 5.58 -2.98
N GLU A 251 -19.46 6.04 -3.48
CA GLU A 251 -20.09 7.28 -3.03
C GLU A 251 -20.54 7.20 -1.55
N THR A 252 -21.05 6.03 -1.15
CA THR A 252 -21.41 5.76 0.23
C THR A 252 -20.97 4.37 0.64
N TRP A 253 -20.71 4.21 1.94
CA TRP A 253 -20.20 2.96 2.50
C TRP A 253 -21.02 2.51 3.70
N THR A 254 -21.30 1.21 3.77
CA THR A 254 -21.94 0.55 4.90
C THR A 254 -20.93 -0.35 5.59
N GLU A 255 -20.79 -0.21 6.90
CA GLU A 255 -19.90 -1.07 7.70
C GLU A 255 -20.55 -2.46 7.89
N MET A 256 -19.76 -3.51 7.66
CA MET A 256 -20.16 -4.92 7.77
C MET A 256 -19.37 -5.68 8.85
N THR A 257 -18.49 -5.01 9.57
CA THR A 257 -17.52 -5.63 10.50
C THR A 257 -18.17 -6.58 11.50
N ARG A 258 -19.38 -6.25 11.94
CA ARG A 258 -20.14 -6.98 12.97
C ARG A 258 -21.46 -7.51 12.46
N ASN A 259 -21.60 -7.70 11.14
CA ASN A 259 -22.80 -8.35 10.59
C ASN A 259 -23.02 -9.73 11.20
N PRO A 260 -24.25 -10.26 11.19
CA PRO A 260 -24.56 -11.59 11.74
C PRO A 260 -23.59 -12.66 11.24
N GLY A 261 -23.04 -13.46 12.15
CA GLY A 261 -22.05 -14.50 11.87
C GLY A 261 -20.60 -14.06 12.02
N MET A 262 -20.30 -12.75 11.96
CA MET A 262 -18.98 -12.22 12.26
C MET A 262 -18.72 -12.15 13.77
N PRO A 263 -17.44 -12.15 14.24
CA PRO A 263 -17.10 -11.93 15.64
C PRO A 263 -17.70 -10.61 16.15
N GLN A 264 -18.49 -10.64 17.22
CA GLN A 264 -19.18 -9.47 17.78
C GLN A 264 -18.29 -8.68 18.73
N GLU A 265 -17.23 -9.28 19.25
CA GLU A 265 -16.32 -8.71 20.24
C GLU A 265 -14.86 -8.87 19.81
N GLY A 266 -13.98 -8.30 20.60
CA GLY A 266 -12.54 -8.38 20.38
C GLY A 266 -12.00 -7.38 19.36
N MET A 267 -10.68 -7.38 19.23
CA MET A 267 -9.97 -6.47 18.35
C MET A 267 -10.17 -6.84 16.87
N VAL A 268 -10.34 -5.84 16.04
CA VAL A 268 -10.36 -6.00 14.58
C VAL A 268 -8.94 -5.80 14.07
N GLY A 269 -8.34 -6.89 13.65
CA GLY A 269 -7.00 -6.90 13.05
C GLY A 269 -7.05 -6.75 11.53
N ARG A 270 -6.05 -7.32 10.86
CA ARG A 270 -5.97 -7.30 9.40
C ARG A 270 -7.04 -8.19 8.78
N ILE A 271 -7.62 -7.71 7.69
CA ILE A 271 -8.69 -8.39 6.96
C ILE A 271 -8.29 -8.52 5.49
N GLY A 272 -8.41 -9.71 4.95
CA GLY A 272 -8.38 -9.97 3.51
C GLY A 272 -9.80 -10.18 2.96
N LEU A 273 -10.08 -9.68 1.76
CA LEU A 273 -11.40 -9.73 1.13
C LEU A 273 -11.31 -10.29 -0.30
N ALA A 274 -12.25 -11.14 -0.65
CA ALA A 274 -12.45 -11.57 -2.03
C ALA A 274 -13.93 -11.73 -2.34
N VAL A 275 -14.37 -11.29 -3.52
CA VAL A 275 -15.69 -11.55 -4.08
C VAL A 275 -15.55 -12.51 -5.24
N SER A 276 -16.42 -13.52 -5.30
CA SER A 276 -16.40 -14.51 -6.38
C SER A 276 -16.93 -13.90 -7.68
N SER A 277 -16.17 -14.06 -8.76
CA SER A 277 -16.64 -13.68 -10.10
C SER A 277 -17.66 -14.67 -10.66
N ALA A 278 -17.70 -15.92 -10.13
CA ALA A 278 -18.68 -16.92 -10.51
C ALA A 278 -20.07 -16.62 -9.91
N ASN A 279 -20.10 -15.99 -8.72
CA ASN A 279 -21.33 -15.61 -8.02
C ASN A 279 -21.08 -14.41 -7.11
N SER A 280 -21.66 -13.25 -7.44
CA SER A 280 -21.49 -11.99 -6.70
C SER A 280 -22.04 -12.02 -5.27
N ASP A 281 -22.91 -12.96 -4.94
CA ASP A 281 -23.42 -13.14 -3.58
C ASP A 281 -22.39 -13.82 -2.67
N VAL A 282 -21.39 -14.50 -3.26
CA VAL A 282 -20.33 -15.19 -2.50
C VAL A 282 -19.15 -14.25 -2.26
N VAL A 283 -18.93 -13.95 -0.99
CA VAL A 283 -17.82 -13.12 -0.50
C VAL A 283 -17.05 -13.87 0.57
N TYR A 284 -15.73 -13.83 0.49
CA TYR A 284 -14.85 -14.41 1.48
C TYR A 284 -14.14 -13.30 2.27
N SER A 285 -13.95 -13.54 3.57
CA SER A 285 -13.17 -12.69 4.46
C SER A 285 -12.23 -13.51 5.32
N LEU A 286 -10.93 -13.28 5.21
CA LEU A 286 -9.95 -13.81 6.15
C LEU A 286 -9.73 -12.75 7.25
N PHE A 287 -10.22 -13.01 8.45
CA PHE A 287 -10.40 -12.02 9.51
C PHE A 287 -9.49 -12.29 10.71
N GLU A 288 -8.60 -11.35 11.02
CA GLU A 288 -7.77 -11.39 12.23
C GLU A 288 -8.57 -10.92 13.45
N ASN A 289 -8.89 -11.87 14.33
CA ASN A 289 -9.59 -11.67 15.60
C ASN A 289 -9.32 -12.89 16.49
N ASP A 290 -9.57 -12.83 17.77
CA ASP A 290 -9.44 -13.98 18.68
C ASP A 290 -10.36 -15.13 18.21
N ASN A 291 -11.58 -14.78 17.77
CA ASN A 291 -12.54 -15.69 17.16
C ASN A 291 -12.55 -15.57 15.62
N GLY A 292 -11.39 -15.24 15.04
CA GLY A 292 -11.24 -15.05 13.60
C GLY A 292 -10.97 -16.34 12.84
N GLY A 293 -11.00 -16.24 11.52
CA GLY A 293 -10.81 -17.33 10.58
C GLY A 293 -11.14 -16.91 9.16
N LEU A 294 -11.41 -17.87 8.31
CA LEU A 294 -12.02 -17.68 7.01
C LEU A 294 -13.54 -17.71 7.17
N PHE A 295 -14.16 -16.62 6.79
CA PHE A 295 -15.62 -16.46 6.75
C PHE A 295 -16.09 -16.45 5.30
N ARG A 296 -17.27 -17.03 5.06
CA ARG A 296 -17.99 -16.99 3.79
C ARG A 296 -19.35 -16.33 3.99
N SER A 297 -19.73 -15.47 3.08
CA SER A 297 -21.09 -14.97 2.90
C SER A 297 -21.66 -15.55 1.61
N ASN A 298 -22.97 -15.84 1.59
CA ASN A 298 -23.73 -16.23 0.42
C ASN A 298 -24.84 -15.21 0.08
N ASP A 299 -24.75 -14.00 0.64
CA ASP A 299 -25.71 -12.89 0.49
C ASP A 299 -24.98 -11.53 0.39
N ALA A 300 -23.86 -11.55 -0.30
CA ALA A 300 -23.04 -10.36 -0.58
C ALA A 300 -22.63 -9.58 0.69
N GLY A 301 -22.38 -10.30 1.79
CA GLY A 301 -21.87 -9.74 3.06
C GLY A 301 -22.94 -9.36 4.07
N ALA A 302 -24.22 -9.70 3.84
CA ALA A 302 -25.27 -9.41 4.81
C ALA A 302 -25.17 -10.34 6.03
N THR A 303 -24.90 -11.64 5.79
CA THR A 303 -24.62 -12.63 6.84
C THR A 303 -23.38 -13.46 6.52
N TRP A 304 -22.75 -14.02 7.54
CA TRP A 304 -21.48 -14.72 7.42
C TRP A 304 -21.48 -16.05 8.16
N GLU A 305 -20.72 -17.00 7.66
CA GLU A 305 -20.44 -18.28 8.27
C GLU A 305 -18.93 -18.46 8.43
N LEU A 306 -18.49 -18.90 9.62
CA LEU A 306 -17.11 -19.29 9.85
C LEU A 306 -16.87 -20.66 9.22
N VAL A 307 -16.13 -20.71 8.10
CA VAL A 307 -15.89 -21.97 7.37
C VAL A 307 -14.56 -22.62 7.73
N ASN A 308 -13.58 -21.84 8.26
CA ASN A 308 -12.33 -22.40 8.74
C ASN A 308 -11.70 -21.51 9.80
N ASP A 309 -11.41 -22.05 11.00
CA ASP A 309 -10.78 -21.35 12.12
C ASP A 309 -9.32 -21.77 12.36
N GLU A 310 -8.75 -22.61 11.51
CA GLU A 310 -7.42 -23.11 11.69
C GLU A 310 -6.38 -21.97 11.77
N ARG A 311 -5.56 -22.03 12.82
CA ARG A 311 -4.54 -21.01 13.04
C ARG A 311 -3.53 -20.91 11.88
N ARG A 312 -3.26 -22.00 11.17
CA ARG A 312 -2.27 -22.02 10.08
C ARG A 312 -2.63 -21.10 8.92
N ILE A 313 -3.93 -20.84 8.65
CA ILE A 313 -4.36 -19.93 7.58
C ILE A 313 -4.35 -18.46 7.99
N ARG A 314 -4.16 -18.13 9.28
CA ARG A 314 -4.20 -16.77 9.84
C ARG A 314 -2.99 -16.42 10.71
N GLN A 315 -1.87 -17.13 10.55
CA GLN A 315 -0.64 -16.83 11.28
C GLN A 315 -0.01 -15.53 10.78
N ARG A 316 0.58 -14.75 11.70
CA ARG A 316 1.32 -13.53 11.38
C ARG A 316 0.49 -12.60 10.47
N ALA A 317 -0.73 -12.27 10.89
CA ALA A 317 -1.68 -11.51 10.09
C ALA A 317 -1.13 -10.16 9.61
N PHE A 318 -0.28 -9.50 10.41
CA PHE A 318 0.43 -8.29 10.04
C PHE A 318 1.30 -8.42 8.77
N TYR A 319 1.65 -9.65 8.38
CA TYR A 319 2.51 -9.93 7.24
C TYR A 319 1.73 -10.57 6.08
N TYR A 320 0.87 -11.54 6.38
CA TYR A 320 0.07 -12.29 5.43
C TYR A 320 -1.39 -11.81 5.45
N THR A 321 -2.36 -12.67 5.25
CA THR A 321 -3.80 -12.38 5.22
C THR A 321 -4.27 -11.98 3.82
N HIS A 322 -3.96 -12.83 2.84
CA HIS A 322 -4.51 -12.71 1.50
C HIS A 322 -5.47 -13.85 1.22
N VAL A 323 -6.61 -13.52 0.62
CA VAL A 323 -7.63 -14.46 0.18
C VAL A 323 -8.02 -14.14 -1.25
N PHE A 324 -8.22 -15.18 -2.06
CA PHE A 324 -8.61 -15.07 -3.46
C PHE A 324 -9.71 -16.08 -3.75
N ALA A 325 -10.82 -15.62 -4.30
CA ALA A 325 -11.89 -16.47 -4.80
C ALA A 325 -11.56 -16.90 -6.24
N ASP A 326 -11.88 -18.13 -6.58
CA ASP A 326 -11.73 -18.61 -7.94
C ASP A 326 -12.71 -17.88 -8.88
N HIS A 327 -12.30 -17.72 -10.14
CA HIS A 327 -13.08 -16.99 -11.13
C HIS A 327 -14.22 -17.80 -11.74
N GLN A 328 -14.18 -19.12 -11.65
CA GLN A 328 -15.11 -20.05 -12.31
C GLN A 328 -15.93 -20.86 -11.32
N ASP A 329 -15.42 -21.05 -10.09
CA ASP A 329 -16.10 -21.84 -9.06
C ASP A 329 -16.17 -21.03 -7.75
N GLU A 330 -17.39 -20.74 -7.33
CA GLU A 330 -17.67 -19.99 -6.11
C GLU A 330 -17.25 -20.70 -4.82
N ASN A 331 -17.00 -22.02 -4.85
CA ASN A 331 -16.59 -22.82 -3.70
C ASN A 331 -15.07 -22.96 -3.59
N VAL A 332 -14.33 -22.57 -4.64
CA VAL A 332 -12.87 -22.64 -4.62
C VAL A 332 -12.29 -21.32 -4.11
N VAL A 333 -11.50 -21.42 -3.05
CA VAL A 333 -10.83 -20.29 -2.43
C VAL A 333 -9.37 -20.59 -2.14
N TYR A 334 -8.51 -19.60 -2.36
CA TYR A 334 -7.08 -19.68 -2.07
C TYR A 334 -6.75 -18.71 -0.95
N MET A 335 -5.92 -19.16 -0.03
CA MET A 335 -5.40 -18.33 1.07
C MET A 335 -3.87 -18.37 1.05
N GLU A 336 -3.27 -17.21 1.10
CA GLU A 336 -1.82 -17.07 1.24
C GLU A 336 -1.47 -16.70 2.68
N ASN A 337 -0.65 -17.53 3.26
CA ASN A 337 -0.07 -17.34 4.58
C ASN A 337 1.41 -17.79 4.54
N THR A 338 1.89 -18.54 5.54
CA THR A 338 3.22 -19.18 5.49
C THR A 338 3.30 -20.28 4.42
N SER A 339 2.17 -20.71 3.92
CA SER A 339 1.96 -21.62 2.80
C SER A 339 0.74 -21.14 2.01
N VAL A 340 0.64 -21.59 0.77
CA VAL A 340 -0.57 -21.43 -0.03
C VAL A 340 -1.51 -22.60 0.31
N PHE A 341 -2.76 -22.26 0.61
CA PHE A 341 -3.84 -23.21 0.88
C PHE A 341 -4.91 -23.05 -0.19
N ARG A 342 -5.55 -24.15 -0.55
CA ARG A 342 -6.71 -24.19 -1.43
C ARG A 342 -7.80 -25.01 -0.77
N SER A 343 -9.05 -24.54 -0.79
CA SER A 343 -10.25 -25.28 -0.44
C SER A 343 -11.13 -25.44 -1.66
N GLU A 344 -11.87 -26.54 -1.74
CA GLU A 344 -12.79 -26.90 -2.84
C GLU A 344 -14.17 -27.25 -2.31
N ASP A 345 -14.43 -27.01 -1.02
CA ASP A 345 -15.65 -27.38 -0.28
C ASP A 345 -16.24 -26.19 0.50
#